data_f8d47a75113a630b9b5faef0692cc8a0
#
_entry.id   f8d47a75113a630b9b5faef0692cc8a0
#
_cell.length_a   1.000
_cell.length_b   1.000
_cell.length_c   1.000
_cell.angle_alpha   90.00
_cell.angle_beta   90.00
_cell.angle_gamma   90.00
#
_symmetry.space_group_name_H-M   'P 1'
#
loop_
_entity.id
_entity.type
_entity.pdbx_description
1 polymer ?
#
loop_
_entity_poly.entity_id
_entity_poly.type
_entity_poly.pdbx_seq_one_letter_code
_entity_poly.pdbx_strand_id
1 'polypeptide(L)'
;KKTSKKYLDNAKKFYKSISMNPIMVKHELPGYLSDRLQEALWREGLHIINEGHATTEDLDRAIEDGPGLRWSLMGTFLTFHLAGGKAGMRHMLKQFGPALKLPWTKLKAPKLSNKLINRLVEGTKRQSKGKSVTKISNIRDEYLVELQKLRRKYEKKLR
;
A
#
# COMPACT_ATOMS: atom_id res chain seq x y z
N LYS A 1 -26.05 10.96 9.88
CA LYS A 1 -25.81 9.63 9.32
C LYS A 1 -27.10 9.09 8.72
N LYS A 2 -27.12 8.83 7.41
CA LYS A 2 -28.34 8.35 6.72
C LYS A 2 -28.49 6.83 6.76
N THR A 3 -27.40 6.07 7.01
CA THR A 3 -27.41 4.60 7.00
C THR A 3 -27.24 4.05 8.41
N SER A 4 -28.15 3.17 8.86
CA SER A 4 -28.05 2.56 10.18
C SER A 4 -26.98 1.47 10.23
N LYS A 5 -26.44 1.20 11.40
CA LYS A 5 -25.43 0.16 11.65
C LYS A 5 -25.92 -1.22 11.18
N LYS A 6 -27.20 -1.54 11.38
CA LYS A 6 -27.83 -2.81 10.94
C LYS A 6 -27.62 -3.07 9.46
N TYR A 7 -27.89 -2.06 8.61
CA TYR A 7 -27.70 -2.20 7.16
C TYR A 7 -26.24 -2.33 6.76
N LEU A 8 -25.34 -1.62 7.42
CA LEU A 8 -23.89 -1.75 7.18
C LEU A 8 -23.39 -3.16 7.55
N ASP A 9 -23.83 -3.71 8.68
CA ASP A 9 -23.45 -5.05 9.12
C ASP A 9 -24.03 -6.13 8.17
N ASN A 10 -25.25 -5.95 7.71
CA ASN A 10 -25.86 -6.85 6.71
C ASN A 10 -25.12 -6.81 5.38
N ALA A 11 -24.80 -5.62 4.86
CA ALA A 11 -24.01 -5.47 3.65
C ALA A 11 -22.64 -6.14 3.79
N LYS A 12 -21.94 -5.93 4.93
CA LYS A 12 -20.67 -6.60 5.20
C LYS A 12 -20.79 -8.13 5.20
N LYS A 13 -21.84 -8.68 5.81
CA LYS A 13 -22.10 -10.14 5.80
C LYS A 13 -22.35 -10.64 4.37
N PHE A 14 -23.16 -9.93 3.62
CA PHE A 14 -23.48 -10.28 2.23
C PHE A 14 -22.21 -10.32 1.37
N TYR A 15 -21.41 -9.24 1.36
CA TYR A 15 -20.17 -9.23 0.57
C TYR A 15 -19.17 -10.31 0.99
N LYS A 16 -19.09 -10.62 2.28
CA LYS A 16 -18.27 -11.76 2.75
C LYS A 16 -18.78 -13.11 2.24
N SER A 17 -20.09 -13.31 2.15
CA SER A 17 -20.67 -14.58 1.68
C SER A 17 -20.37 -14.88 0.22
N ILE A 18 -20.08 -13.85 -0.57
CA ILE A 18 -19.65 -13.97 -1.98
C ILE A 18 -18.14 -13.82 -2.15
N SER A 19 -17.36 -14.15 -1.10
CA SER A 19 -15.89 -14.16 -1.10
C SER A 19 -15.22 -12.79 -1.32
N MET A 20 -15.93 -11.69 -1.13
CA MET A 20 -15.33 -10.35 -1.12
C MET A 20 -14.79 -9.99 0.27
N ASN A 21 -13.83 -9.07 0.33
CA ASN A 21 -13.25 -8.57 1.58
C ASN A 21 -13.60 -7.08 1.79
N PRO A 22 -14.81 -6.74 2.28
CA PRO A 22 -15.26 -5.37 2.41
C PRO A 22 -14.46 -4.62 3.49
N ILE A 23 -14.03 -3.41 3.14
CA ILE A 23 -13.35 -2.48 4.05
C ILE A 23 -14.39 -1.49 4.57
N MET A 24 -14.47 -1.38 5.91
CA MET A 24 -15.34 -0.40 6.57
C MET A 24 -14.54 0.83 6.94
N VAL A 25 -14.86 1.96 6.34
CA VAL A 25 -14.26 3.25 6.72
C VAL A 25 -14.97 3.83 7.97
N LYS A 26 -14.22 4.47 8.85
CA LYS A 26 -14.76 5.09 10.05
C LYS A 26 -15.61 6.33 9.74
N HIS A 27 -15.20 7.08 8.74
CA HIS A 27 -15.85 8.28 8.25
C HIS A 27 -15.81 8.28 6.73
N GLU A 28 -16.87 8.79 6.10
CA GLU A 28 -16.86 9.03 4.65
C GLU A 28 -15.75 10.02 4.29
N LEU A 29 -15.08 9.74 3.19
CA LEU A 29 -14.07 10.62 2.62
C LEU A 29 -14.18 10.60 1.09
N PRO A 30 -13.97 11.75 0.41
CA PRO A 30 -14.00 11.81 -1.04
C PRO A 30 -13.01 10.82 -1.66
N GLY A 31 -13.47 10.02 -2.65
CA GLY A 31 -12.67 9.02 -3.33
C GLY A 31 -12.38 7.76 -2.51
N TYR A 32 -12.94 7.63 -1.30
CA TYR A 32 -12.68 6.50 -0.41
C TYR A 32 -11.18 6.17 -0.25
N LEU A 33 -10.83 4.92 0.09
CA LEU A 33 -9.43 4.56 0.37
C LEU A 33 -8.68 4.19 -0.91
N SER A 34 -9.24 3.29 -1.72
CA SER A 34 -8.53 2.76 -2.89
C SER A 34 -8.42 3.81 -3.99
N ASP A 35 -9.50 4.53 -4.29
CA ASP A 35 -9.48 5.54 -5.36
C ASP A 35 -8.54 6.69 -5.03
N ARG A 36 -8.49 7.12 -3.76
CA ARG A 36 -7.52 8.17 -3.35
C ARG A 36 -6.08 7.75 -3.50
N LEU A 37 -5.77 6.49 -3.16
CA LEU A 37 -4.40 5.97 -3.30
C LEU A 37 -4.03 5.79 -4.77
N GLN A 38 -4.96 5.27 -5.57
CA GLN A 38 -4.78 5.11 -7.00
C GLN A 38 -4.63 6.47 -7.71
N GLU A 39 -5.45 7.45 -7.34
CA GLU A 39 -5.40 8.80 -7.89
C GLU A 39 -4.07 9.50 -7.55
N ALA A 40 -3.51 9.29 -6.36
CA ALA A 40 -2.22 9.84 -5.99
C ALA A 40 -1.10 9.32 -6.89
N LEU A 41 -1.10 8.00 -7.15
CA LEU A 41 -0.15 7.37 -8.07
C LEU A 41 -0.35 7.83 -9.51
N TRP A 42 -1.61 7.91 -9.97
CA TRP A 42 -1.97 8.37 -11.30
C TRP A 42 -1.50 9.81 -11.55
N ARG A 43 -1.75 10.74 -10.62
CA ARG A 43 -1.31 12.15 -10.76
C ARG A 43 0.19 12.25 -10.90
N GLU A 44 0.96 11.51 -10.11
CA GLU A 44 2.40 11.54 -10.22
C GLU A 44 2.86 10.97 -11.56
N GLY A 45 2.27 9.88 -12.03
CA GLY A 45 2.53 9.32 -13.35
C GLY A 45 2.28 10.32 -14.49
N LEU A 46 1.18 11.08 -14.43
CA LEU A 46 0.89 12.14 -15.41
C LEU A 46 1.94 13.25 -15.42
N HIS A 47 2.48 13.65 -14.26
CA HIS A 47 3.57 14.63 -14.19
C HIS A 47 4.83 14.10 -14.87
N ILE A 48 5.23 12.87 -14.56
CA ILE A 48 6.44 12.25 -15.12
C ILE A 48 6.34 12.14 -16.65
N ILE A 49 5.20 11.71 -17.19
CA ILE A 49 4.96 11.64 -18.64
C ILE A 49 4.97 13.04 -19.27
N ASN A 50 4.26 14.00 -18.66
CA ASN A 50 4.17 15.34 -19.19
C ASN A 50 5.52 16.06 -19.24
N GLU A 51 6.41 15.76 -18.31
CA GLU A 51 7.77 16.30 -18.23
C GLU A 51 8.76 15.51 -19.12
N GLY A 52 8.31 14.43 -19.75
CA GLY A 52 9.11 13.65 -20.72
C GLY A 52 10.19 12.78 -20.05
N HIS A 53 10.05 12.46 -18.76
CA HIS A 53 11.04 11.68 -18.02
C HIS A 53 10.95 10.19 -18.29
N ALA A 54 9.78 9.68 -18.65
CA ALA A 54 9.55 8.26 -18.89
C ALA A 54 8.38 8.04 -19.86
N THR A 55 8.31 6.84 -20.43
CA THR A 55 7.16 6.38 -21.20
C THR A 55 6.10 5.76 -20.28
N THR A 56 4.90 5.54 -20.78
CA THR A 56 3.85 4.80 -20.05
C THR A 56 4.32 3.39 -19.70
N GLU A 57 5.02 2.71 -20.62
CA GLU A 57 5.58 1.37 -20.40
C GLU A 57 6.63 1.36 -19.28
N ASP A 58 7.49 2.38 -19.21
CA ASP A 58 8.49 2.48 -18.15
C ASP A 58 7.83 2.64 -16.78
N LEU A 59 6.75 3.43 -16.69
CA LEU A 59 6.03 3.64 -15.45
C LEU A 59 5.27 2.37 -15.02
N ASP A 60 4.62 1.68 -15.94
CA ASP A 60 3.95 0.42 -15.65
C ASP A 60 4.96 -0.61 -15.16
N ARG A 61 6.10 -0.76 -15.82
CA ARG A 61 7.18 -1.66 -15.39
C ARG A 61 7.77 -1.27 -14.04
N ALA A 62 7.94 0.02 -13.78
CA ALA A 62 8.43 0.48 -12.47
C ALA A 62 7.52 0.05 -11.31
N ILE A 63 6.20 -0.02 -11.54
CA ILE A 63 5.25 -0.54 -10.55
C ILE A 63 5.24 -2.06 -10.53
N GLU A 64 5.14 -2.71 -11.70
CA GLU A 64 5.01 -4.17 -11.82
C GLU A 64 6.22 -4.91 -11.26
N ASP A 65 7.44 -4.46 -11.59
CA ASP A 65 8.69 -5.07 -11.14
C ASP A 65 9.16 -4.56 -9.78
N GLY A 66 8.63 -3.42 -9.36
CA GLY A 66 8.97 -2.73 -8.12
C GLY A 66 7.98 -3.01 -6.98
N PRO A 67 7.28 -1.98 -6.51
CA PRO A 67 6.42 -2.08 -5.33
C PRO A 67 5.18 -2.95 -5.54
N GLY A 68 4.67 -3.07 -6.78
CA GLY A 68 3.46 -3.83 -7.10
C GLY A 68 3.55 -5.30 -6.73
N LEU A 69 4.75 -5.92 -6.85
CA LEU A 69 4.96 -7.30 -6.42
C LEU A 69 4.64 -7.52 -4.94
N ARG A 70 4.87 -6.51 -4.10
CA ARG A 70 4.65 -6.59 -2.66
C ARG A 70 3.24 -6.15 -2.26
N TRP A 71 2.67 -5.20 -3.01
CA TRP A 71 1.38 -4.62 -2.68
C TRP A 71 0.20 -5.61 -2.78
N SER A 72 0.31 -6.62 -3.61
CA SER A 72 -0.70 -7.69 -3.69
C SER A 72 -0.80 -8.52 -2.41
N LEU A 73 0.28 -8.59 -1.62
CA LEU A 73 0.32 -9.32 -0.35
C LEU A 73 0.09 -8.43 0.87
N MET A 74 0.74 -7.27 0.96
CA MET A 74 0.84 -6.56 2.24
C MET A 74 0.56 -5.06 2.19
N GLY A 75 0.41 -4.46 1.04
CA GLY A 75 0.20 -3.02 0.87
C GLY A 75 1.40 -2.17 1.30
N THR A 76 1.25 -0.84 1.18
CA THR A 76 2.36 0.11 1.36
C THR A 76 2.85 0.18 2.80
N PHE A 77 1.95 0.28 3.78
CA PHE A 77 2.36 0.51 5.18
C PHE A 77 3.14 -0.67 5.76
N LEU A 78 2.70 -1.89 5.49
CA LEU A 78 3.41 -3.07 5.97
C LEU A 78 4.74 -3.26 5.22
N THR A 79 4.80 -2.93 3.93
CA THR A 79 6.06 -2.90 3.16
C THR A 79 7.08 -1.98 3.81
N PHE A 80 6.70 -0.76 4.16
CA PHE A 80 7.60 0.19 4.84
C PHE A 80 7.93 -0.22 6.29
N HIS A 81 7.00 -0.89 6.99
CA HIS A 81 7.30 -1.48 8.28
C HIS A 81 8.45 -2.49 8.18
N LEU A 82 8.45 -3.36 7.17
CA LEU A 82 9.52 -4.31 6.91
C LEU A 82 10.84 -3.63 6.53
N ALA A 83 10.79 -2.54 5.76
CA ALA A 83 11.97 -1.76 5.39
C ALA A 83 12.71 -1.19 6.61
N GLY A 84 12.03 -0.99 7.73
CA GLY A 84 12.65 -0.59 9.00
C GLY A 84 13.40 -1.70 9.73
N GLY A 85 13.51 -2.92 9.16
CA GLY A 85 14.19 -4.07 9.78
C GLY A 85 13.54 -4.47 11.11
N LYS A 86 14.35 -4.98 12.04
CA LYS A 86 13.86 -5.45 13.36
C LYS A 86 13.14 -4.39 14.18
N ALA A 87 13.49 -3.10 13.99
CA ALA A 87 12.87 -1.99 14.70
C ALA A 87 11.59 -1.44 14.01
N GLY A 88 11.26 -1.94 12.81
CA GLY A 88 9.99 -1.71 12.14
C GLY A 88 9.73 -0.25 11.75
N MET A 89 8.46 0.14 11.73
CA MET A 89 7.99 1.44 11.24
C MET A 89 8.66 2.64 11.94
N ARG A 90 8.94 2.55 13.23
CA ARG A 90 9.59 3.67 13.95
C ARG A 90 10.99 3.95 13.40
N HIS A 91 11.76 2.92 13.12
CA HIS A 91 13.09 3.06 12.52
C HIS A 91 13.02 3.58 11.08
N MET A 92 12.11 3.03 10.30
CA MET A 92 11.84 3.48 8.93
C MET A 92 11.55 4.98 8.89
N LEU A 93 10.64 5.48 9.74
CA LEU A 93 10.28 6.89 9.80
C LEU A 93 11.44 7.78 10.28
N LYS A 94 12.28 7.28 11.19
CA LYS A 94 13.48 8.01 11.64
C LYS A 94 14.49 8.15 10.51
N GLN A 95 14.73 7.09 9.77
CA GLN A 95 15.75 7.02 8.72
C GLN A 95 15.29 7.72 7.44
N PHE A 96 14.09 7.43 6.96
CA PHE A 96 13.58 7.90 5.66
C PHE A 96 12.57 9.05 5.77
N GLY A 97 12.09 9.37 6.96
CA GLY A 97 11.19 10.51 7.17
C GLY A 97 11.72 11.84 6.62
N PRO A 98 13.02 12.16 6.72
CA PRO A 98 13.59 13.35 6.10
C PRO A 98 13.39 13.42 4.58
N ALA A 99 13.34 12.28 3.88
CA ALA A 99 13.11 12.22 2.43
C ALA A 99 11.72 12.76 2.00
N LEU A 100 10.75 12.82 2.91
CA LEU A 100 9.44 13.44 2.63
C LEU A 100 9.53 14.96 2.36
N LYS A 101 10.67 15.58 2.64
CA LYS A 101 10.93 17.00 2.32
C LYS A 101 11.54 17.20 0.94
N LEU A 102 11.95 16.12 0.28
CA LEU A 102 12.54 16.18 -1.05
C LEU A 102 11.45 16.37 -2.11
N PRO A 103 11.73 17.09 -3.19
CA PRO A 103 10.75 17.37 -4.25
C PRO A 103 10.60 16.18 -5.22
N TRP A 104 10.43 14.96 -4.68
CA TRP A 104 10.29 13.74 -5.49
C TRP A 104 8.88 13.57 -6.05
N THR A 105 7.89 14.22 -5.44
CA THR A 105 6.51 14.18 -5.89
C THR A 105 5.90 15.56 -5.92
N LYS A 106 4.81 15.75 -6.68
CA LYS A 106 4.02 16.99 -6.68
C LYS A 106 3.02 17.03 -5.52
N LEU A 107 2.89 15.93 -4.76
CA LEU A 107 2.02 15.86 -3.59
C LEU A 107 2.66 16.55 -2.38
N LYS A 108 1.86 17.34 -1.65
CA LYS A 108 2.32 17.97 -0.42
C LYS A 108 2.45 16.92 0.68
N ALA A 109 3.67 16.72 1.20
CA ALA A 109 3.92 15.80 2.30
C ALA A 109 3.29 16.27 3.62
N PRO A 110 2.71 15.36 4.44
CA PRO A 110 2.21 15.70 5.76
C PRO A 110 3.37 15.91 6.76
N LYS A 111 3.14 16.76 7.78
CA LYS A 111 4.07 16.87 8.92
C LYS A 111 4.07 15.57 9.74
N LEU A 112 5.24 14.97 9.95
CA LEU A 112 5.42 13.81 10.82
C LEU A 112 5.35 14.22 12.30
N SER A 113 4.13 14.42 12.80
CA SER A 113 3.89 14.68 14.22
C SER A 113 4.02 13.39 15.04
N ASN A 114 4.31 13.49 16.35
CA ASN A 114 4.32 12.32 17.24
C ASN A 114 2.99 11.55 17.20
N LYS A 115 1.87 12.26 17.06
CA LYS A 115 0.54 11.66 16.88
C LYS A 115 0.47 10.79 15.62
N LEU A 116 1.00 11.27 14.49
CA LEU A 116 1.01 10.51 13.23
C LEU A 116 1.94 9.30 13.33
N ILE A 117 3.15 9.49 13.85
CA ILE A 117 4.14 8.41 14.06
C ILE A 117 3.54 7.29 14.92
N ASN A 118 2.93 7.63 16.06
CA ASN A 118 2.33 6.63 16.94
C ASN A 118 1.16 5.88 16.25
N ARG A 119 0.32 6.58 15.49
CA ARG A 119 -0.75 5.93 14.70
C ARG A 119 -0.20 4.91 13.69
N LEU A 120 0.89 5.24 13.00
CA LEU A 120 1.54 4.33 12.04
C LEU A 120 2.15 3.13 12.74
N VAL A 121 2.91 3.35 13.82
CA VAL A 121 3.54 2.28 14.61
C VAL A 121 2.50 1.30 15.16
N GLU A 122 1.47 1.81 15.82
CA GLU A 122 0.41 0.97 16.40
C GLU A 122 -0.44 0.28 15.31
N GLY A 123 -0.69 0.96 14.20
CA GLY A 123 -1.39 0.40 13.06
C GLY A 123 -0.65 -0.79 12.46
N THR A 124 0.63 -0.64 12.15
CA THR A 124 1.47 -1.70 11.55
C THR A 124 1.71 -2.85 12.54
N LYS A 125 1.83 -2.57 13.84
CA LYS A 125 1.89 -3.58 14.88
C LYS A 125 0.63 -4.46 14.91
N ARG A 126 -0.55 -3.87 14.80
CA ARG A 126 -1.82 -4.63 14.68
C ARG A 126 -1.89 -5.44 13.38
N GLN A 127 -1.48 -4.86 12.25
CA GLN A 127 -1.46 -5.56 10.95
C GLN A 127 -0.54 -6.80 10.98
N SER A 128 0.60 -6.70 11.67
CA SER A 128 1.54 -7.82 11.81
C SER A 128 0.98 -8.97 12.65
N LYS A 129 -0.12 -8.77 13.40
CA LYS A 129 -0.75 -9.76 14.29
C LYS A 129 0.26 -10.43 15.24
N GLY A 130 1.16 -9.64 15.80
CA GLY A 130 2.22 -10.10 16.69
C GLY A 130 3.37 -10.87 16.01
N LYS A 131 3.34 -11.03 14.69
CA LYS A 131 4.47 -11.63 13.97
C LYS A 131 5.65 -10.68 13.95
N SER A 132 6.85 -11.23 14.15
CA SER A 132 8.09 -10.47 13.99
C SER A 132 8.29 -10.02 12.54
N VAL A 133 9.06 -8.95 12.34
CA VAL A 133 9.45 -8.48 10.99
C VAL A 133 10.09 -9.62 10.19
N THR A 134 10.98 -10.41 10.82
CA THR A 134 11.62 -11.58 10.18
C THR A 134 10.59 -12.59 9.67
N LYS A 135 9.59 -12.94 10.50
CA LYS A 135 8.56 -13.89 10.08
C LYS A 135 7.73 -13.39 8.90
N ILE A 136 7.36 -12.09 8.91
CA ILE A 136 6.61 -11.48 7.80
C ILE A 136 7.49 -11.40 6.54
N SER A 137 8.79 -11.10 6.69
CA SER A 137 9.73 -11.08 5.56
C SER A 137 9.84 -12.44 4.89
N ASN A 138 9.96 -13.53 5.65
CA ASN A 138 10.02 -14.88 5.08
C ASN A 138 8.74 -15.21 4.29
N ILE A 139 7.56 -14.92 4.84
CA ILE A 139 6.28 -15.14 4.15
C ILE A 139 6.22 -14.33 2.85
N ARG A 140 6.68 -13.07 2.87
CA ARG A 140 6.78 -12.24 1.67
C ARG A 140 7.70 -12.86 0.63
N ASP A 141 8.87 -13.33 1.05
CA ASP A 141 9.87 -13.86 0.13
C ASP A 141 9.37 -15.13 -0.55
N GLU A 142 8.76 -16.05 0.20
CA GLU A 142 8.08 -17.23 -0.33
C GLU A 142 6.99 -16.83 -1.35
N TYR A 143 6.12 -15.89 -0.98
CA TYR A 143 5.08 -15.37 -1.87
C TYR A 143 5.64 -14.76 -3.14
N LEU A 144 6.70 -13.95 -3.06
CA LEU A 144 7.30 -13.31 -4.22
C LEU A 144 7.91 -14.33 -5.20
N VAL A 145 8.51 -15.40 -4.69
CA VAL A 145 9.03 -16.49 -5.54
C VAL A 145 7.88 -17.15 -6.34
N GLU A 146 6.78 -17.49 -5.67
CA GLU A 146 5.63 -18.09 -6.35
C GLU A 146 4.94 -17.12 -7.31
N LEU A 147 4.82 -15.84 -6.93
CA LEU A 147 4.26 -14.80 -7.80
C LEU A 147 5.08 -14.61 -9.07
N GLN A 148 6.41 -14.62 -8.97
CA GLN A 148 7.29 -14.53 -10.14
C GLN A 148 7.14 -15.74 -11.07
N LYS A 149 7.02 -16.97 -10.52
CA LYS A 149 6.72 -18.16 -11.32
C LYS A 149 5.40 -18.00 -12.07
N LEU A 150 4.37 -17.50 -11.39
CA LEU A 150 3.06 -17.24 -11.95
C LEU A 150 3.14 -16.18 -13.07
N ARG A 151 3.82 -15.05 -12.82
CA ARG A 151 4.02 -14.00 -13.83
C ARG A 151 4.66 -14.54 -15.09
N ARG A 152 5.81 -15.21 -14.99
CA ARG A 152 6.51 -15.78 -16.14
C ARG A 152 5.64 -16.71 -16.99
N LYS A 153 4.74 -17.46 -16.35
CA LYS A 153 3.78 -18.32 -17.04
C LYS A 153 2.78 -17.53 -17.89
N TYR A 154 2.39 -16.34 -17.45
CA TYR A 154 1.35 -15.52 -18.11
C TYR A 154 1.86 -14.39 -18.97
N GLU A 155 3.07 -13.88 -18.75
CA GLU A 155 3.69 -12.84 -19.59
C GLU A 155 3.74 -13.21 -21.07
N LYS A 156 4.07 -14.47 -21.40
CA LYS A 156 4.07 -14.98 -22.76
C LYS A 156 2.69 -14.98 -23.43
N LYS A 157 1.61 -14.89 -22.64
CA LYS A 157 0.24 -14.84 -23.17
C LYS A 157 -0.26 -13.41 -23.33
N LEU A 158 0.36 -12.45 -22.66
CA LEU A 158 -0.01 -11.06 -22.69
C LEU A 158 0.71 -10.31 -23.83
N ARG A 159 1.91 -10.75 -24.21
CA ARG A 159 2.73 -10.24 -25.32
C ARG A 159 2.58 -11.14 -26.54
#